data_09f401aa9f0cef0b5d38375649c634c9
#
_entry.id   09f401aa9f0cef0b5d38375649c634c9
#
_cell.length_a   1.000
_cell.length_b   1.000
_cell.length_c   1.000
_cell.angle_alpha   90.00
_cell.angle_beta   90.00
_cell.angle_gamma   90.00
#
_symmetry.space_group_name_H-M   'P 1'
#
loop_
_entity.id
_entity.type
_entity.pdbx_description
1 polymer ?
#
loop_
_entity_poly.entity_id
_entity_poly.type
_entity_poly.pdbx_seq_one_letter_code
_entity_poly.pdbx_strand_id
1 'polypeptide(L)'
;MFERSCLVVVGFVGLLAVGCSKETTSSSNIKTNGIAALTDVYADTDTTATVHVELKVGGSSSNTYIGLDNGDQLIATAGDQTKTLTTTDDVGVYEAKFTGVGADTEFSLVLERPHDTTASSNSGTLPAPFTLDQPTSKLSRKDDDLEVTWAPSGSDDGMDFEFDGSCIFNYKKSPLDSGSFTLAKGTLESTGGDMLEGCKITVDAQRSRSGSADPEFDSESWFRLHQRRSTTFDSLP
;
A
#
# COMPACT_ATOMS: atom_id res chain seq x y z
N MET A 1 -5.51 64.07 -40.41
CA MET A 1 -4.67 62.90 -40.47
C MET A 1 -4.60 62.39 -39.03
N PHE A 2 -5.50 61.47 -38.67
CA PHE A 2 -5.57 60.92 -37.30
C PHE A 2 -5.20 59.44 -37.37
N GLU A 3 -4.02 59.12 -36.81
CA GLU A 3 -3.60 57.72 -36.58
C GLU A 3 -4.33 57.16 -35.35
N ARG A 4 -5.00 56.07 -35.54
CA ARG A 4 -5.61 55.27 -34.46
C ARG A 4 -4.62 54.15 -34.10
N SER A 5 -3.96 54.28 -32.96
CA SER A 5 -3.20 53.16 -32.35
C SER A 5 -4.16 52.16 -31.73
N CYS A 6 -4.09 50.93 -32.20
CA CYS A 6 -4.84 49.77 -31.67
C CYS A 6 -4.00 49.14 -30.56
N LEU A 7 -4.45 49.26 -29.31
CA LEU A 7 -3.83 48.65 -28.14
C LEU A 7 -4.33 47.18 -28.04
N VAL A 8 -3.45 46.21 -28.31
CA VAL A 8 -3.73 44.80 -28.12
C VAL A 8 -3.40 44.45 -26.66
N VAL A 9 -4.43 44.22 -25.84
CA VAL A 9 -4.30 43.69 -24.49
C VAL A 9 -4.21 42.19 -24.60
N VAL A 10 -3.01 41.61 -24.41
CA VAL A 10 -2.80 40.17 -24.27
C VAL A 10 -3.14 39.78 -22.84
N GLY A 11 -4.33 39.19 -22.65
CA GLY A 11 -4.73 38.63 -21.38
C GLY A 11 -3.95 37.33 -21.07
N PHE A 12 -3.08 37.36 -20.07
CA PHE A 12 -2.42 36.21 -19.52
C PHE A 12 -3.46 35.43 -18.66
N VAL A 13 -4.03 34.35 -19.20
CA VAL A 13 -4.81 33.40 -18.41
C VAL A 13 -3.80 32.53 -17.62
N GLY A 14 -3.53 32.90 -16.38
CA GLY A 14 -2.78 32.07 -15.46
C GLY A 14 -3.61 30.82 -15.10
N LEU A 15 -3.21 29.65 -15.59
CA LEU A 15 -3.68 28.39 -15.05
C LEU A 15 -3.16 28.31 -13.59
N LEU A 16 -4.07 28.50 -12.63
CA LEU A 16 -3.85 28.10 -11.25
C LEU A 16 -3.85 26.57 -11.21
N ALA A 17 -2.68 25.94 -11.24
CA ALA A 17 -2.53 24.55 -10.87
C ALA A 17 -2.83 24.48 -9.36
N VAL A 18 -4.04 24.11 -8.99
CA VAL A 18 -4.39 23.69 -7.63
C VAL A 18 -3.72 22.34 -7.42
N GLY A 19 -2.45 22.35 -7.03
CA GLY A 19 -1.79 21.15 -6.52
C GLY A 19 -2.45 20.79 -5.20
N CYS A 20 -2.97 19.56 -5.07
CA CYS A 20 -3.31 18.99 -3.77
C CYS A 20 -2.00 18.87 -2.96
N SER A 21 -1.66 19.89 -2.18
CA SER A 21 -0.54 19.80 -1.24
C SER A 21 -0.99 18.96 -0.05
N LYS A 22 -0.15 18.01 0.39
CA LYS A 22 -0.31 17.34 1.68
C LYS A 22 -0.32 18.43 2.76
N GLU A 23 -1.36 18.44 3.60
CA GLU A 23 -1.42 19.28 4.78
C GLU A 23 -0.83 18.52 5.96
N THR A 24 -0.21 19.21 6.90
CA THR A 24 0.38 18.60 8.09
C THR A 24 -0.04 19.35 9.34
N THR A 25 -0.24 18.61 10.44
CA THR A 25 -0.52 19.17 11.77
C THR A 25 0.25 18.40 12.83
N SER A 26 0.39 19.00 14.01
CA SER A 26 0.99 18.35 15.17
C SER A 26 -0.02 17.46 15.89
N SER A 27 0.45 16.32 16.42
CA SER A 27 -0.37 15.41 17.24
C SER A 27 -0.93 16.10 18.49
N SER A 28 -0.24 17.07 19.06
CA SER A 28 -0.70 17.86 20.21
C SER A 28 -1.99 18.65 19.93
N ASN A 29 -2.33 18.89 18.67
CA ASN A 29 -3.55 19.62 18.28
C ASN A 29 -4.76 18.70 18.09
N ILE A 30 -4.57 17.37 18.07
CA ILE A 30 -5.61 16.41 17.72
C ILE A 30 -5.80 15.42 18.87
N LYS A 31 -7.05 15.17 19.28
CA LYS A 31 -7.37 14.10 20.20
C LYS A 31 -7.15 12.72 19.56
N THR A 32 -6.85 11.71 20.37
CA THR A 32 -6.58 10.34 19.87
C THR A 32 -7.73 9.81 19.02
N ASN A 33 -8.97 10.04 19.40
CA ASN A 33 -10.16 9.63 18.65
C ASN A 33 -10.41 10.43 17.34
N GLY A 34 -9.63 11.44 17.07
CA GLY A 34 -9.60 12.16 15.78
C GLY A 34 -8.42 11.76 14.91
N ILE A 35 -7.62 10.76 15.31
CA ILE A 35 -6.48 10.22 14.57
C ILE A 35 -6.90 8.91 13.88
N ALA A 36 -6.89 8.88 12.56
CA ALA A 36 -6.93 7.63 11.81
C ALA A 36 -5.51 7.07 11.70
N ALA A 37 -5.28 5.92 12.35
CA ALA A 37 -4.01 5.18 12.27
C ALA A 37 -4.15 4.05 11.24
N LEU A 38 -3.53 4.24 10.08
CA LEU A 38 -3.59 3.31 8.95
C LEU A 38 -2.32 2.46 9.01
N THR A 39 -2.44 1.29 9.66
CA THR A 39 -1.29 0.42 9.93
C THR A 39 -1.28 -0.76 8.99
N ASP A 40 -0.20 -0.89 8.24
CA ASP A 40 0.08 -2.03 7.39
C ASP A 40 1.43 -2.65 7.76
N VAL A 41 1.47 -3.97 7.92
CA VAL A 41 2.68 -4.75 8.18
C VAL A 41 3.00 -5.54 6.92
N TYR A 42 4.10 -5.22 6.25
CA TYR A 42 4.52 -5.85 5.00
C TYR A 42 5.68 -6.81 5.21
N ALA A 43 5.48 -8.08 4.92
CA ALA A 43 6.53 -9.09 4.88
C ALA A 43 6.87 -9.44 3.42
N ASP A 44 7.99 -8.89 2.93
CA ASP A 44 8.49 -9.11 1.56
C ASP A 44 9.39 -10.36 1.47
N THR A 45 9.77 -10.91 2.61
CA THR A 45 10.51 -12.17 2.75
C THR A 45 9.90 -13.01 3.87
N ASP A 46 10.33 -14.26 3.98
CA ASP A 46 9.86 -15.18 5.02
C ASP A 46 10.31 -14.81 6.44
N THR A 47 11.27 -13.88 6.56
CA THR A 47 11.93 -13.58 7.84
C THR A 47 12.02 -12.10 8.17
N THR A 48 11.50 -11.23 7.33
CA THR A 48 11.55 -9.77 7.56
C THR A 48 10.20 -9.13 7.32
N ALA A 49 9.84 -8.16 8.14
CA ALA A 49 8.66 -7.34 7.94
C ALA A 49 8.93 -5.87 8.26
N THR A 50 8.17 -5.00 7.62
CA THR A 50 8.17 -3.56 7.90
C THR A 50 6.78 -3.18 8.39
N VAL A 51 6.71 -2.56 9.57
CA VAL A 51 5.51 -1.89 10.07
C VAL A 51 5.50 -0.49 9.46
N HIS A 52 4.45 -0.17 8.73
CA HIS A 52 4.22 1.12 8.08
C HIS A 52 2.94 1.72 8.65
N VAL A 53 3.00 2.96 9.11
CA VAL A 53 1.85 3.64 9.73
C VAL A 53 1.70 5.02 9.11
N GLU A 54 0.51 5.30 8.56
CA GLU A 54 0.10 6.67 8.22
C GLU A 54 -0.84 7.19 9.30
N LEU A 55 -0.54 8.36 9.87
CA LEU A 55 -1.42 9.06 10.79
C LEU A 55 -2.11 10.20 10.08
N LYS A 56 -3.44 10.19 10.08
CA LYS A 56 -4.28 11.19 9.41
C LYS A 56 -5.33 11.78 10.34
N VAL A 57 -5.77 12.99 10.07
CA VAL A 57 -6.83 13.66 10.84
C VAL A 57 -8.21 13.28 10.31
N GLY A 58 -9.07 12.71 11.15
CA GLY A 58 -10.51 12.59 10.87
C GLY A 58 -10.87 11.61 9.75
N GLY A 59 -10.06 10.56 9.54
CA GLY A 59 -10.41 9.47 8.64
C GLY A 59 -9.34 9.11 7.60
N SER A 60 -9.50 7.95 7.00
CA SER A 60 -8.52 7.33 6.09
C SER A 60 -8.32 8.10 4.78
N SER A 61 -9.35 8.78 4.31
CA SER A 61 -9.33 9.55 3.06
C SER A 61 -8.80 10.99 3.21
N SER A 62 -8.46 11.42 4.45
CA SER A 62 -7.96 12.76 4.73
C SER A 62 -6.60 13.02 4.07
N ASN A 63 -6.39 14.27 3.61
CA ASN A 63 -5.10 14.74 3.11
C ASN A 63 -4.25 15.42 4.20
N THR A 64 -4.75 15.51 5.45
CA THR A 64 -4.03 16.11 6.56
C THR A 64 -3.31 15.04 7.36
N TYR A 65 -2.00 15.08 7.32
CA TYR A 65 -1.11 14.14 8.01
C TYR A 65 -0.68 14.67 9.38
N ILE A 66 -0.38 13.77 10.32
CA ILE A 66 -0.06 14.12 11.70
C ILE A 66 1.41 13.85 12.00
N GLY A 67 2.17 14.89 12.32
CA GLY A 67 3.51 14.78 12.89
C GLY A 67 3.44 14.59 14.40
N LEU A 68 4.15 13.59 14.93
CA LEU A 68 4.22 13.36 16.37
C LEU A 68 5.10 14.41 17.05
N ASP A 69 4.65 14.92 18.20
CA ASP A 69 5.39 15.86 19.04
C ASP A 69 5.04 15.70 20.53
N ASN A 70 5.55 16.59 21.39
CA ASN A 70 5.28 16.62 22.86
C ASN A 70 5.50 15.27 23.56
N GLY A 71 6.39 14.41 23.05
CA GLY A 71 6.68 13.11 23.62
C GLY A 71 5.75 11.99 23.15
N ASP A 72 4.83 12.27 22.21
CA ASP A 72 4.02 11.23 21.56
C ASP A 72 4.96 10.30 20.75
N GLN A 73 4.74 8.98 20.85
CA GLN A 73 5.58 7.97 20.18
C GLN A 73 4.74 6.82 19.62
N LEU A 74 5.12 6.33 18.46
CA LEU A 74 4.64 5.05 17.92
C LEU A 74 5.65 3.96 18.26
N ILE A 75 5.19 2.91 18.93
CA ILE A 75 5.99 1.77 19.36
C ILE A 75 5.36 0.50 18.81
N ALA A 76 6.12 -0.25 18.00
CA ALA A 76 5.69 -1.55 17.51
C ALA A 76 6.47 -2.67 18.19
N THR A 77 5.79 -3.79 18.44
CA THR A 77 6.38 -5.03 18.96
C THR A 77 6.08 -6.18 17.99
N ALA A 78 7.07 -7.02 17.75
CA ALA A 78 6.96 -8.26 17.00
C ALA A 78 7.73 -9.37 17.70
N GLY A 79 7.05 -10.37 18.25
CA GLY A 79 7.64 -11.37 19.11
C GLY A 79 8.31 -10.72 20.33
N ASP A 80 9.64 -10.89 20.46
CA ASP A 80 10.46 -10.33 21.55
C ASP A 80 11.13 -8.99 21.21
N GLN A 81 10.89 -8.45 20.01
CA GLN A 81 11.48 -7.20 19.55
C GLN A 81 10.50 -6.04 19.72
N THR A 82 10.95 -4.97 20.35
CA THR A 82 10.20 -3.70 20.46
C THR A 82 11.00 -2.58 19.82
N LYS A 83 10.35 -1.76 18.99
CA LYS A 83 10.98 -0.65 18.26
C LYS A 83 10.07 0.57 18.25
N THR A 84 10.66 1.74 18.48
CA THR A 84 10.00 3.01 18.18
C THR A 84 10.07 3.25 16.67
N LEU A 85 8.94 3.57 16.06
CA LEU A 85 8.88 3.92 14.66
C LEU A 85 9.50 5.30 14.44
N THR A 86 10.19 5.44 13.32
CA THR A 86 10.77 6.73 12.90
C THR A 86 9.99 7.28 11.71
N THR A 87 9.89 8.61 11.64
CA THR A 87 9.31 9.24 10.46
C THR A 87 10.17 8.94 9.23
N THR A 88 9.51 8.71 8.12
CA THR A 88 10.12 8.66 6.80
C THR A 88 10.38 10.08 6.29
N ASP A 89 10.72 10.24 5.01
CA ASP A 89 10.84 11.58 4.38
C ASP A 89 9.49 12.31 4.32
N ASP A 90 8.37 11.59 4.48
CA ASP A 90 7.01 12.12 4.51
C ASP A 90 6.49 12.29 5.94
N VAL A 91 6.11 13.52 6.33
CA VAL A 91 5.47 13.79 7.63
C VAL A 91 4.18 12.99 7.78
N GLY A 92 3.99 12.39 8.96
CA GLY A 92 2.83 11.56 9.28
C GLY A 92 2.93 10.13 8.77
N VAL A 93 4.07 9.75 8.19
CA VAL A 93 4.39 8.38 7.78
C VAL A 93 5.55 7.87 8.63
N TYR A 94 5.35 6.72 9.28
CA TYR A 94 6.29 6.15 10.25
C TYR A 94 6.57 4.69 9.93
N GLU A 95 7.83 4.28 10.12
CA GLU A 95 8.24 2.91 9.82
C GLU A 95 9.17 2.32 10.88
N ALA A 96 9.10 0.99 11.02
CA ALA A 96 10.10 0.17 11.69
C ALA A 96 10.24 -1.18 11.01
N LYS A 97 11.48 -1.64 10.82
CA LYS A 97 11.78 -2.93 10.19
C LYS A 97 12.13 -3.98 11.25
N PHE A 98 11.52 -5.16 11.14
CA PHE A 98 11.73 -6.33 11.99
C PHE A 98 12.39 -7.46 11.21
N THR A 99 13.19 -8.26 11.91
CA THR A 99 13.90 -9.44 11.36
C THR A 99 13.64 -10.65 12.24
N GLY A 100 13.75 -11.86 11.69
CA GLY A 100 13.46 -13.09 12.43
C GLY A 100 11.97 -13.30 12.71
N VAL A 101 11.10 -12.64 11.93
CA VAL A 101 9.65 -12.79 12.00
C VAL A 101 9.19 -13.80 10.93
N GLY A 102 8.11 -14.52 11.19
CA GLY A 102 7.57 -15.54 10.29
C GLY A 102 6.06 -15.67 10.41
N ALA A 103 5.53 -16.79 9.91
CA ALA A 103 4.10 -17.12 10.03
C ALA A 103 3.62 -16.96 11.47
N ASP A 104 2.42 -16.43 11.63
CA ASP A 104 1.74 -16.25 12.91
C ASP A 104 2.50 -15.40 13.97
N THR A 105 3.59 -14.71 13.56
CA THR A 105 4.19 -13.70 14.43
C THR A 105 3.16 -12.63 14.72
N GLU A 106 2.89 -12.41 16.01
CA GLU A 106 2.01 -11.35 16.47
C GLU A 106 2.76 -10.01 16.39
N PHE A 107 2.09 -9.03 15.78
CA PHE A 107 2.49 -7.63 15.78
C PHE A 107 1.52 -6.82 16.63
N SER A 108 2.05 -5.89 17.40
CA SER A 108 1.25 -4.88 18.09
C SER A 108 1.81 -3.49 17.85
N LEU A 109 0.94 -2.48 17.97
CA LEU A 109 1.30 -1.07 17.86
C LEU A 109 0.67 -0.29 19.00
N VAL A 110 1.47 0.56 19.63
CA VAL A 110 1.04 1.50 20.65
C VAL A 110 1.32 2.92 20.18
N LEU A 111 0.33 3.79 20.23
CA LEU A 111 0.55 5.23 20.20
C LEU A 111 0.57 5.71 21.66
N GLU A 112 1.78 5.90 22.22
CA GLU A 112 1.95 6.50 23.54
C GLU A 112 1.77 8.00 23.47
N ARG A 113 0.92 8.54 24.36
CA ARG A 113 0.58 9.95 24.44
C ARG A 113 0.60 10.45 25.86
N PRO A 114 1.68 11.11 26.34
CA PRO A 114 1.80 11.60 27.70
C PRO A 114 0.70 12.62 28.10
N HIS A 115 0.11 13.30 27.12
CA HIS A 115 -0.86 14.40 27.35
C HIS A 115 -2.25 14.11 26.77
N ASP A 116 -2.52 12.89 26.29
CA ASP A 116 -3.83 12.46 25.80
C ASP A 116 -4.00 10.94 26.01
N THR A 117 -5.08 10.36 25.52
CA THR A 117 -5.34 8.92 25.61
C THR A 117 -4.33 8.13 24.77
N THR A 118 -3.67 7.17 25.41
CA THR A 118 -2.80 6.20 24.74
C THR A 118 -3.66 5.13 24.05
N ALA A 119 -3.40 4.82 22.79
CA ALA A 119 -4.02 3.72 22.05
C ALA A 119 -3.07 2.51 22.02
N SER A 120 -3.40 1.45 22.74
CA SER A 120 -2.50 0.32 23.02
C SER A 120 -2.99 -1.06 22.56
N SER A 121 -4.21 -1.15 22.00
CA SER A 121 -4.86 -2.42 21.66
C SER A 121 -4.82 -2.76 20.17
N ASN A 122 -3.86 -2.20 19.41
CA ASN A 122 -3.69 -2.55 18.01
C ASN A 122 -2.86 -3.83 17.91
N SER A 123 -3.40 -4.87 17.26
CA SER A 123 -2.64 -6.11 17.06
C SER A 123 -3.16 -6.97 15.93
N GLY A 124 -2.32 -7.87 15.46
CA GLY A 124 -2.65 -8.89 14.47
C GLY A 124 -1.49 -9.85 14.25
N THR A 125 -1.75 -10.95 13.57
CA THR A 125 -0.74 -11.99 13.25
C THR A 125 -0.44 -12.03 11.77
N LEU A 126 0.85 -12.19 11.40
CA LEU A 126 1.24 -12.34 10.00
C LEU A 126 0.57 -13.58 9.37
N PRO A 127 0.03 -13.45 8.15
CA PRO A 127 -0.39 -14.61 7.37
C PRO A 127 0.79 -15.57 7.11
N ALA A 128 0.49 -16.83 6.80
CA ALA A 128 1.52 -17.78 6.39
C ALA A 128 2.24 -17.28 5.12
N PRO A 129 3.59 -17.39 5.03
CA PRO A 129 4.32 -17.08 3.83
C PRO A 129 3.97 -18.04 2.69
N PHE A 130 4.20 -17.59 1.47
CA PHE A 130 4.01 -18.40 0.26
C PHE A 130 5.13 -18.11 -0.74
N THR A 131 5.34 -19.03 -1.67
CA THR A 131 6.15 -18.80 -2.86
C THR A 131 5.23 -18.53 -4.02
N LEU A 132 5.60 -17.58 -4.87
CA LEU A 132 4.94 -17.30 -6.14
C LEU A 132 5.81 -17.86 -7.26
N ASP A 133 5.27 -18.79 -8.02
CA ASP A 133 6.00 -19.38 -9.12
C ASP A 133 6.11 -18.38 -10.27
N GLN A 134 7.25 -18.43 -10.98
CA GLN A 134 7.41 -17.64 -12.19
C GLN A 134 6.54 -18.25 -13.30
N PRO A 135 5.63 -17.49 -13.91
CA PRO A 135 4.89 -17.97 -15.07
C PRO A 135 5.82 -18.32 -16.23
N THR A 136 5.29 -19.00 -17.24
CA THR A 136 6.03 -19.28 -18.48
C THR A 136 6.72 -18.02 -18.98
N SER A 137 8.01 -18.11 -19.30
CA SER A 137 8.89 -16.96 -19.53
C SER A 137 8.48 -16.04 -20.69
N LYS A 138 7.69 -16.55 -21.64
CA LYS A 138 7.13 -15.79 -22.77
C LYS A 138 5.71 -16.24 -23.04
N LEU A 139 4.79 -15.30 -23.15
CA LEU A 139 3.38 -15.58 -23.30
C LEU A 139 2.70 -14.54 -24.18
N SER A 140 1.93 -14.99 -25.19
CA SER A 140 1.08 -14.10 -25.99
C SER A 140 -0.18 -13.73 -25.20
N ARG A 141 -0.41 -12.45 -24.99
CA ARG A 141 -1.65 -11.95 -24.36
C ARG A 141 -2.90 -12.33 -25.12
N LYS A 142 -2.78 -12.45 -26.44
CA LYS A 142 -3.89 -12.72 -27.34
C LYS A 142 -4.20 -14.19 -27.51
N ASP A 143 -3.16 -15.04 -27.53
CA ASP A 143 -3.32 -16.42 -28.00
C ASP A 143 -3.15 -17.45 -26.87
N ASP A 144 -2.53 -17.07 -25.72
CA ASP A 144 -2.22 -17.96 -24.62
C ASP A 144 -3.01 -17.61 -23.35
N ASP A 145 -3.42 -18.63 -22.60
CA ASP A 145 -3.92 -18.49 -21.24
C ASP A 145 -2.71 -18.36 -20.29
N LEU A 146 -2.82 -17.46 -19.30
CA LEU A 146 -1.80 -17.28 -18.27
C LEU A 146 -2.21 -18.05 -17.01
N GLU A 147 -1.45 -19.08 -16.65
CA GLU A 147 -1.56 -19.75 -15.36
C GLU A 147 -0.63 -19.08 -14.33
N VAL A 148 -1.20 -18.72 -13.15
CA VAL A 148 -0.47 -18.20 -12.00
C VAL A 148 -0.61 -19.20 -10.87
N THR A 149 0.52 -19.62 -10.29
CA THR A 149 0.57 -20.63 -9.23
C THR A 149 1.34 -20.12 -8.01
N TRP A 150 0.94 -20.59 -6.82
CA TRP A 150 1.61 -20.29 -5.56
C TRP A 150 1.44 -21.43 -4.54
N ALA A 151 2.37 -21.54 -3.59
CA ALA A 151 2.33 -22.57 -2.55
C ALA A 151 2.97 -22.07 -1.23
N PRO A 152 2.49 -22.53 -0.05
CA PRO A 152 1.29 -23.32 0.14
C PRO A 152 0.00 -22.53 -0.09
N SER A 153 -1.09 -23.21 -0.34
CA SER A 153 -2.45 -22.66 -0.52
C SER A 153 -3.40 -23.17 0.57
N GLY A 154 -4.65 -22.72 0.51
CA GLY A 154 -5.71 -23.20 1.41
C GLY A 154 -5.78 -22.45 2.72
N SER A 155 -5.25 -21.22 2.77
CA SER A 155 -5.48 -20.29 3.87
C SER A 155 -6.85 -19.62 3.71
N ASP A 156 -7.48 -19.26 4.83
CA ASP A 156 -8.69 -18.41 4.86
C ASP A 156 -8.34 -16.91 4.64
N ASP A 157 -7.05 -16.59 4.51
CA ASP A 157 -6.58 -15.23 4.27
C ASP A 157 -6.89 -14.79 2.83
N GLY A 158 -7.14 -13.49 2.63
CA GLY A 158 -7.38 -12.92 1.31
C GLY A 158 -6.14 -12.98 0.42
N MET A 159 -6.33 -13.30 -0.86
CA MET A 159 -5.28 -13.25 -1.89
C MET A 159 -5.62 -12.17 -2.91
N ASP A 160 -4.66 -11.28 -3.16
CA ASP A 160 -4.76 -10.24 -4.18
C ASP A 160 -3.57 -10.31 -5.13
N PHE A 161 -3.84 -10.12 -6.42
CA PHE A 161 -2.86 -10.08 -7.48
C PHE A 161 -3.00 -8.79 -8.28
N GLU A 162 -1.86 -8.17 -8.59
CA GLU A 162 -1.77 -7.01 -9.46
C GLU A 162 -0.81 -7.30 -10.61
N PHE A 163 -1.23 -6.99 -11.83
CA PHE A 163 -0.44 -7.15 -13.04
C PHE A 163 -0.15 -5.76 -13.60
N ASP A 164 1.11 -5.40 -13.69
CA ASP A 164 1.56 -4.11 -14.19
C ASP A 164 2.64 -4.27 -15.26
N GLY A 165 2.58 -3.42 -16.29
CA GLY A 165 3.54 -3.40 -17.37
C GLY A 165 3.24 -2.29 -18.39
N SER A 166 4.27 -1.79 -19.05
CA SER A 166 4.11 -0.64 -19.96
C SER A 166 3.20 -0.88 -21.16
N CYS A 167 2.94 -2.15 -21.50
CA CYS A 167 2.12 -2.54 -22.66
C CYS A 167 0.71 -3.00 -22.30
N ILE A 168 0.31 -2.98 -21.03
CA ILE A 168 -1.02 -3.36 -20.57
C ILE A 168 -1.63 -2.28 -19.67
N PHE A 169 -2.96 -2.24 -19.59
CA PHE A 169 -3.63 -1.58 -18.49
C PHE A 169 -3.43 -2.39 -17.20
N ASN A 170 -3.23 -1.70 -16.08
CA ASN A 170 -3.13 -2.36 -14.79
C ASN A 170 -4.35 -3.27 -14.56
N TYR A 171 -4.11 -4.53 -14.19
CA TYR A 171 -5.15 -5.52 -13.97
C TYR A 171 -5.05 -6.09 -12.56
N LYS A 172 -6.18 -6.19 -11.84
CA LYS A 172 -6.26 -6.73 -10.49
C LYS A 172 -7.21 -7.91 -10.42
N LYS A 173 -6.85 -8.90 -9.58
CA LYS A 173 -7.67 -10.08 -9.33
C LYS A 173 -7.50 -10.54 -7.90
N SER A 174 -8.64 -10.84 -7.24
CA SER A 174 -8.70 -11.37 -5.87
C SER A 174 -9.31 -12.77 -5.89
N PRO A 175 -8.53 -13.82 -6.15
CA PRO A 175 -9.04 -15.19 -6.13
C PRO A 175 -9.14 -15.71 -4.70
N LEU A 176 -9.81 -16.87 -4.52
CA LEU A 176 -9.66 -17.68 -3.32
C LEU A 176 -8.21 -18.21 -3.27
N ASP A 177 -7.71 -18.52 -2.06
CA ASP A 177 -6.36 -19.10 -1.88
C ASP A 177 -6.35 -20.60 -2.26
N SER A 178 -6.58 -20.87 -3.54
CA SER A 178 -6.65 -22.22 -4.12
C SER A 178 -5.32 -22.78 -4.62
N GLY A 179 -4.25 -21.96 -4.60
CA GLY A 179 -2.93 -22.32 -5.11
C GLY A 179 -2.70 -22.00 -6.59
N SER A 180 -3.75 -21.73 -7.34
CA SER A 180 -3.64 -21.29 -8.73
C SER A 180 -4.89 -20.60 -9.24
N PHE A 181 -4.74 -19.84 -10.31
CA PHE A 181 -5.82 -19.42 -11.19
C PHE A 181 -5.31 -19.24 -12.62
N THR A 182 -6.24 -19.26 -13.56
CA THR A 182 -5.95 -18.99 -14.96
C THR A 182 -6.59 -17.66 -15.37
N LEU A 183 -5.83 -16.79 -16.01
CA LEU A 183 -6.35 -15.68 -16.80
C LEU A 183 -6.52 -16.14 -18.24
N ALA A 184 -7.74 -16.06 -18.74
CA ALA A 184 -8.00 -16.39 -20.14
C ALA A 184 -7.25 -15.42 -21.07
N LYS A 185 -6.83 -15.91 -22.20
CA LYS A 185 -6.25 -15.09 -23.26
C LYS A 185 -7.12 -13.87 -23.55
N GLY A 186 -6.49 -12.74 -23.83
CA GLY A 186 -7.16 -11.45 -24.04
C GLY A 186 -7.59 -10.72 -22.77
N THR A 187 -7.38 -11.28 -21.56
CA THR A 187 -7.73 -10.62 -20.29
C THR A 187 -6.82 -9.42 -19.99
N LEU A 188 -5.53 -9.54 -20.30
CA LEU A 188 -4.58 -8.44 -20.13
C LEU A 188 -4.66 -7.51 -21.35
N GLU A 189 -5.47 -6.46 -21.24
CA GLU A 189 -5.73 -5.52 -22.33
C GLU A 189 -4.51 -4.63 -22.60
N SER A 190 -4.16 -4.48 -23.89
CA SER A 190 -3.08 -3.58 -24.31
C SER A 190 -3.44 -2.12 -24.11
N THR A 191 -2.45 -1.28 -23.71
CA THR A 191 -2.62 0.17 -23.53
C THR A 191 -2.91 0.95 -24.82
N GLY A 192 -2.95 0.28 -25.99
CA GLY A 192 -3.31 0.85 -27.29
C GLY A 192 -2.10 1.42 -28.04
N GLY A 193 -2.25 1.60 -29.34
CA GLY A 193 -1.26 2.18 -30.23
C GLY A 193 -0.50 1.11 -31.00
N ASP A 194 0.40 0.36 -30.40
CA ASP A 194 1.08 -0.74 -31.07
C ASP A 194 0.84 -2.05 -30.31
N MET A 195 -0.24 -2.74 -30.72
CA MET A 195 -0.54 -4.12 -30.24
C MET A 195 0.60 -5.12 -30.59
N LEU A 196 1.68 -4.61 -31.18
CA LEU A 196 2.82 -5.38 -31.67
C LEU A 196 4.01 -5.38 -30.70
N GLU A 197 3.99 -4.58 -29.63
CA GLU A 197 5.11 -4.53 -28.69
C GLU A 197 4.89 -5.48 -27.50
N GLY A 198 5.89 -6.29 -27.27
CA GLY A 198 6.03 -7.05 -26.03
C GLY A 198 6.58 -6.16 -24.92
N CYS A 199 6.25 -6.48 -23.68
CA CYS A 199 6.85 -5.85 -22.51
C CYS A 199 7.03 -6.87 -21.40
N LYS A 200 7.83 -6.49 -20.41
CA LYS A 200 7.88 -7.22 -19.15
C LYS A 200 6.68 -6.85 -18.29
N ILE A 201 5.97 -7.86 -17.83
CA ILE A 201 4.86 -7.70 -16.86
C ILE A 201 5.36 -8.16 -15.50
N THR A 202 5.12 -7.34 -14.48
CA THR A 202 5.27 -7.70 -13.09
C THR A 202 3.96 -8.25 -12.56
N VAL A 203 4.05 -9.33 -11.81
CA VAL A 203 2.92 -9.93 -11.06
C VAL A 203 3.24 -9.77 -9.59
N ASP A 204 2.54 -8.87 -8.93
CA ASP A 204 2.60 -8.70 -7.47
C ASP A 204 1.47 -9.49 -6.83
N ALA A 205 1.81 -10.35 -5.89
CA ALA A 205 0.88 -11.16 -5.13
C ALA A 205 0.96 -10.83 -3.65
N GLN A 206 -0.21 -10.70 -3.02
CA GLN A 206 -0.32 -10.37 -1.61
C GLN A 206 -1.32 -11.29 -0.93
N ARG A 207 -0.91 -11.93 0.18
CA ARG A 207 -1.79 -12.62 1.12
C ARG A 207 -2.02 -11.71 2.31
N SER A 208 -3.28 -11.42 2.65
CA SER A 208 -3.64 -10.38 3.61
C SER A 208 -4.53 -10.92 4.71
N ARG A 209 -4.25 -10.47 5.95
CA ARG A 209 -5.05 -10.72 7.13
C ARG A 209 -5.34 -9.41 7.85
N SER A 210 -6.59 -9.22 8.30
CA SER A 210 -6.96 -8.10 9.15
C SER A 210 -6.69 -8.42 10.61
N GLY A 211 -6.05 -7.49 11.30
CA GLY A 211 -5.96 -7.43 12.75
C GLY A 211 -7.04 -6.51 13.34
N SER A 212 -6.82 -6.06 14.56
CA SER A 212 -7.70 -5.15 15.29
C SER A 212 -7.03 -3.80 15.48
N ALA A 213 -7.71 -2.71 15.12
CA ALA A 213 -7.32 -1.35 15.51
C ALA A 213 -7.91 -1.01 16.88
N ASP A 214 -7.20 -0.19 17.65
CA ASP A 214 -7.65 0.28 18.96
C ASP A 214 -8.90 1.19 18.80
N PRO A 215 -9.96 0.98 19.59
CA PRO A 215 -11.18 1.82 19.52
C PRO A 215 -10.97 3.28 19.99
N GLU A 216 -9.84 3.60 20.62
CA GLU A 216 -9.48 4.98 20.95
C GLU A 216 -9.07 5.79 19.71
N PHE A 217 -8.73 5.16 18.59
CA PHE A 217 -8.52 5.82 17.31
C PHE A 217 -9.84 6.17 16.60
N ASP A 218 -9.74 6.96 15.54
CA ASP A 218 -10.85 7.16 14.60
C ASP A 218 -11.33 5.82 14.01
N SER A 219 -12.63 5.69 13.80
CA SER A 219 -13.29 4.46 13.35
C SER A 219 -12.84 3.95 11.97
N GLU A 220 -12.18 4.79 11.16
CA GLU A 220 -11.58 4.39 9.88
C GLU A 220 -10.15 3.87 10.01
N SER A 221 -9.65 3.70 11.23
CA SER A 221 -8.33 3.08 11.47
C SER A 221 -8.35 1.59 11.14
N TRP A 222 -7.20 1.09 10.69
CA TRP A 222 -7.01 -0.34 10.46
C TRP A 222 -5.65 -0.84 10.90
N PHE A 223 -5.58 -2.15 11.10
CA PHE A 223 -4.35 -2.90 11.31
C PHE A 223 -4.36 -4.10 10.37
N ARG A 224 -3.52 -4.10 9.34
CA ARG A 224 -3.48 -5.13 8.29
C ARG A 224 -2.08 -5.73 8.18
N LEU A 225 -2.02 -7.01 7.87
CA LEU A 225 -0.76 -7.73 7.76
C LEU A 225 -0.72 -8.47 6.42
N HIS A 226 0.43 -8.39 5.75
CA HIS A 226 0.58 -8.80 4.37
C HIS A 226 1.85 -9.60 4.17
N GLN A 227 1.73 -10.75 3.50
CA GLN A 227 2.85 -11.42 2.85
C GLN A 227 2.85 -11.02 1.37
N ARG A 228 3.96 -10.48 0.87
CA ARG A 228 4.06 -10.01 -0.52
C ARG A 228 5.12 -10.77 -1.27
N ARG A 229 4.82 -11.13 -2.52
CA ARG A 229 5.76 -11.75 -3.45
C ARG A 229 5.58 -11.14 -4.82
N SER A 230 6.67 -11.08 -5.58
CA SER A 230 6.67 -10.52 -6.93
C SER A 230 7.43 -11.44 -7.87
N THR A 231 6.92 -11.55 -9.09
CA THR A 231 7.60 -12.25 -10.19
C THR A 231 7.35 -11.50 -11.49
N THR A 232 8.04 -11.91 -12.57
CA THR A 232 7.88 -11.26 -13.87
C THR A 232 7.86 -12.27 -15.01
N PHE A 233 7.20 -11.90 -16.11
CA PHE A 233 7.28 -12.63 -17.38
C PHE A 233 7.32 -11.67 -18.57
N ASP A 234 7.80 -12.15 -19.72
CA ASP A 234 7.78 -11.38 -20.96
C ASP A 234 6.45 -11.62 -21.67
N SER A 235 5.68 -10.55 -21.85
CA SER A 235 4.40 -10.59 -22.55
C SER A 235 4.60 -10.21 -24.01
N LEU A 236 4.12 -11.06 -24.90
CA LEU A 236 4.05 -10.84 -26.34
C LEU A 236 2.64 -10.34 -26.72
N PRO A 237 2.48 -9.68 -27.88
CA PRO A 237 1.17 -9.28 -28.42
C PRO A 237 0.20 -10.43 -28.53
#